data_738738ff7e2dd18e9e4aed50b122b26e
#
_entry.id   738738ff7e2dd18e9e4aed50b122b26e
#
_cell.length_a   1.000
_cell.length_b   1.000
_cell.length_c   1.000
_cell.angle_alpha   90.00
_cell.angle_beta   90.00
_cell.angle_gamma   90.00
#
_symmetry.space_group_name_H-M   'P 1'
#
loop_
_entity.id
_entity.type
_entity.pdbx_description
1 polymer ?
#
loop_
_entity_poly.entity_id
_entity_poly.type
_entity_poly.pdbx_seq_one_letter_code
_entity_poly.pdbx_strand_id
1 'polypeptide(L)'
;MTRTKDSTGAVRDLSTPAPSEQVPSVVGLLRLAYDLGRNAMLARIHAVGHPDVTTGMIALFRLAGLDRRRPGEIAATAHLSKQATNDMLRELERLGYVERHPDPTDGRARTIRLTKRGQALDAAVWTAGQEVEQAWRDRIGQTHWTTFHDVLDKLIAAE
;
A
#
# COMPACT_ATOMS: atom_id res chain seq x y z
N MET A 1 20.88 26.82 -34.51
CA MET A 1 21.09 26.39 -33.10
C MET A 1 21.05 27.61 -32.20
N THR A 2 19.95 27.90 -31.61
CA THR A 2 19.75 29.08 -30.76
C THR A 2 20.06 28.72 -29.33
N ARG A 3 21.15 29.24 -28.78
CA ARG A 3 21.54 29.07 -27.38
C ARG A 3 21.05 30.28 -26.59
N THR A 4 20.14 30.05 -25.65
CA THR A 4 19.69 31.05 -24.70
C THR A 4 20.43 30.82 -23.36
N LYS A 5 21.10 31.86 -22.83
CA LYS A 5 21.73 31.83 -21.49
C LYS A 5 20.71 32.20 -20.44
N ASP A 6 20.58 31.41 -19.38
CA ASP A 6 19.86 31.80 -18.19
C ASP A 6 20.72 32.59 -17.19
N SER A 7 20.09 33.12 -16.14
CA SER A 7 20.75 34.01 -15.16
C SER A 7 21.87 33.37 -14.33
N THR A 8 22.11 32.07 -14.48
CA THR A 8 23.12 31.31 -13.73
C THR A 8 24.36 30.99 -14.57
N GLY A 9 24.39 31.40 -15.84
CA GLY A 9 25.57 31.19 -16.73
C GLY A 9 25.71 29.75 -17.24
N ALA A 10 24.84 28.82 -16.88
CA ALA A 10 24.82 27.45 -17.38
C ALA A 10 24.18 27.41 -18.78
N VAL A 11 24.86 26.76 -19.73
CA VAL A 11 24.30 26.53 -21.07
C VAL A 11 23.38 25.34 -21.02
N ARG A 12 22.07 25.58 -21.11
CA ARG A 12 21.07 24.51 -21.16
C ARG A 12 21.10 23.85 -22.54
N ASP A 13 21.22 22.54 -22.58
CA ASP A 13 21.01 21.76 -23.79
C ASP A 13 19.49 21.72 -24.07
N LEU A 14 19.07 22.43 -25.13
CA LEU A 14 17.67 22.52 -25.55
C LEU A 14 17.14 21.21 -26.17
N SER A 15 17.98 20.19 -26.33
CA SER A 15 17.52 18.84 -26.76
C SER A 15 16.91 18.06 -25.65
N THR A 16 17.11 18.45 -24.37
CA THR A 16 16.46 17.80 -23.22
C THR A 16 15.18 18.56 -22.86
N PRO A 17 14.00 17.91 -22.87
CA PRO A 17 12.75 18.58 -22.50
C PRO A 17 12.82 19.13 -21.08
N ALA A 18 12.11 20.23 -20.83
CA ALA A 18 12.01 20.80 -19.49
C ALA A 18 11.42 19.77 -18.51
N PRO A 19 11.79 19.79 -17.22
CA PRO A 19 11.23 18.84 -16.24
C PRO A 19 9.69 18.79 -16.21
N SER A 20 9.02 19.91 -16.51
CA SER A 20 7.56 20.03 -16.63
C SER A 20 6.98 19.39 -17.91
N GLU A 21 7.82 19.11 -18.93
CA GLU A 21 7.42 18.50 -20.21
C GLU A 21 7.73 17.01 -20.26
N GLN A 22 8.42 16.46 -19.25
CA GLN A 22 8.74 15.05 -19.19
C GLN A 22 7.49 14.23 -18.80
N VAL A 23 7.17 13.25 -19.62
CA VAL A 23 6.17 12.23 -19.26
C VAL A 23 6.65 11.52 -17.99
N PRO A 24 5.81 11.34 -16.97
CA PRO A 24 6.20 10.61 -15.77
C PRO A 24 6.74 9.22 -16.13
N SER A 25 7.84 8.83 -15.48
CA SER A 25 8.37 7.47 -15.66
C SER A 25 7.32 6.43 -15.26
N VAL A 26 7.44 5.20 -15.78
CA VAL A 26 6.55 4.09 -15.39
C VAL A 26 6.53 3.90 -13.87
N VAL A 27 7.68 4.03 -13.19
CA VAL A 27 7.77 3.98 -11.72
C VAL A 27 6.95 5.10 -11.07
N GLY A 28 7.02 6.31 -11.62
CA GLY A 28 6.21 7.44 -11.15
C GLY A 28 4.70 7.21 -11.35
N LEU A 29 4.29 6.66 -12.48
CA LEU A 29 2.90 6.31 -12.76
C LEU A 29 2.38 5.19 -11.84
N LEU A 30 3.18 4.15 -11.59
CA LEU A 30 2.86 3.08 -10.65
C LEU A 30 2.68 3.64 -9.22
N ARG A 31 3.55 4.56 -8.80
CA ARG A 31 3.42 5.22 -7.51
C ARG A 31 2.13 6.04 -7.41
N LEU A 32 1.80 6.83 -8.44
CA LEU A 32 0.55 7.60 -8.47
C LEU A 32 -0.68 6.69 -8.44
N ALA A 33 -0.68 5.62 -9.25
CA ALA A 33 -1.78 4.65 -9.25
C ALA A 33 -1.93 3.98 -7.86
N TYR A 34 -0.83 3.58 -7.25
CA TYR A 34 -0.83 3.02 -5.89
C TYR A 34 -1.43 3.99 -4.86
N ASP A 35 -1.01 5.26 -4.88
CA ASP A 35 -1.51 6.28 -3.95
C ASP A 35 -3.01 6.56 -4.16
N LEU A 36 -3.48 6.61 -5.41
CA LEU A 36 -4.89 6.74 -5.75
C LEU A 36 -5.72 5.56 -5.22
N GLY A 37 -5.27 4.34 -5.46
CA GLY A 37 -5.95 3.14 -4.98
C GLY A 37 -6.01 3.07 -3.46
N ARG A 38 -4.89 3.31 -2.81
CA ARG A 38 -4.77 3.34 -1.34
C ARG A 38 -5.71 4.36 -0.69
N ASN A 39 -5.76 5.58 -1.24
CA ASN A 39 -6.64 6.62 -0.72
C ASN A 39 -8.13 6.29 -0.97
N ALA A 40 -8.46 5.72 -2.12
CA ALA A 40 -9.81 5.27 -2.42
C ALA A 40 -10.26 4.12 -1.50
N MET A 41 -9.37 3.19 -1.15
CA MET A 41 -9.64 2.16 -0.14
C MET A 41 -9.89 2.77 1.25
N LEU A 42 -9.02 3.70 1.68
CA LEU A 42 -9.15 4.36 2.98
C LEU A 42 -10.51 5.06 3.12
N ALA A 43 -10.94 5.80 2.10
CA ALA A 43 -12.24 6.47 2.11
C ALA A 43 -13.40 5.48 2.29
N ARG A 44 -13.37 4.31 1.65
CA ARG A 44 -14.38 3.25 1.80
C ARG A 44 -14.37 2.65 3.19
N ILE A 45 -13.19 2.36 3.73
CA ILE A 45 -13.00 1.80 5.07
C ILE A 45 -13.54 2.77 6.13
N HIS A 46 -13.27 4.06 5.98
CA HIS A 46 -13.83 5.08 6.87
C HIS A 46 -15.36 5.13 6.79
N ALA A 47 -15.93 5.04 5.60
CA ALA A 47 -17.38 5.09 5.38
C ALA A 47 -18.14 3.91 6.04
N VAL A 48 -17.48 2.77 6.23
CA VAL A 48 -18.08 1.59 6.87
C VAL A 48 -17.76 1.45 8.37
N GLY A 49 -17.31 2.52 9.02
CA GLY A 49 -17.22 2.59 10.49
C GLY A 49 -15.82 2.42 11.08
N HIS A 50 -14.76 2.58 10.29
CA HIS A 50 -13.37 2.53 10.75
C HIS A 50 -12.61 3.85 10.48
N PRO A 51 -13.07 5.01 11.02
CA PRO A 51 -12.51 6.33 10.68
C PRO A 51 -11.10 6.56 11.25
N ASP A 52 -10.68 5.76 12.20
CA ASP A 52 -9.39 5.80 12.89
C ASP A 52 -8.26 5.00 12.17
N VAL A 53 -8.62 4.28 11.09
CA VAL A 53 -7.65 3.50 10.31
C VAL A 53 -6.83 4.42 9.39
N THR A 54 -5.53 4.15 9.32
CA THR A 54 -4.59 4.84 8.43
C THR A 54 -4.19 3.98 7.24
N THR A 55 -3.63 4.61 6.20
CA THR A 55 -3.13 3.87 5.03
C THR A 55 -2.00 2.89 5.36
N GLY A 56 -1.17 3.19 6.37
CA GLY A 56 -0.12 2.26 6.85
C GLY A 56 -0.72 1.00 7.49
N MET A 57 -1.81 1.15 8.25
CA MET A 57 -2.51 0.01 8.85
C MET A 57 -3.15 -0.90 7.79
N ILE A 58 -3.72 -0.32 6.72
CA ILE A 58 -4.28 -1.10 5.60
C ILE A 58 -3.23 -2.03 4.99
N ALA A 59 -1.99 -1.57 4.86
CA ALA A 59 -0.91 -2.39 4.31
C ALA A 59 -0.64 -3.66 5.12
N LEU A 60 -0.75 -3.59 6.46
CA LEU A 60 -0.58 -4.78 7.31
C LEU A 60 -1.66 -5.84 7.06
N PHE A 61 -2.92 -5.42 6.87
CA PHE A 61 -4.02 -6.35 6.57
C PHE A 61 -3.90 -6.94 5.15
N ARG A 62 -3.57 -6.10 4.15
CA ARG A 62 -3.51 -6.53 2.74
C ARG A 62 -2.32 -7.42 2.42
N LEU A 63 -1.14 -7.11 2.94
CA LEU A 63 0.11 -7.75 2.53
C LEU A 63 0.53 -8.88 3.48
N ALA A 64 0.34 -8.69 4.77
CA ALA A 64 0.90 -9.61 5.75
C ALA A 64 -0.11 -10.62 6.31
N GLY A 65 -1.40 -10.25 6.37
CA GLY A 65 -2.36 -10.96 7.20
C GLY A 65 -1.93 -10.93 8.68
N LEU A 66 -2.80 -10.52 9.59
CA LEU A 66 -2.36 -10.28 10.97
C LEU A 66 -2.62 -11.46 11.91
N ASP A 67 -3.69 -12.24 11.65
CA ASP A 67 -4.12 -13.22 12.64
C ASP A 67 -3.12 -14.37 12.81
N ARG A 68 -2.84 -14.68 14.06
CA ARG A 68 -1.94 -15.75 14.50
C ARG A 68 -0.47 -15.60 14.07
N ARG A 69 -0.04 -14.41 13.66
CA ARG A 69 1.35 -14.16 13.23
C ARG A 69 2.16 -13.42 14.28
N ARG A 70 3.47 -13.65 14.28
CA ARG A 70 4.41 -12.89 15.09
C ARG A 70 4.68 -11.52 14.48
N PRO A 71 4.89 -10.45 15.26
CA PRO A 71 5.22 -9.13 14.73
C PRO A 71 6.39 -9.11 13.75
N GLY A 72 7.39 -9.96 13.97
CA GLY A 72 8.55 -10.07 13.07
C GLY A 72 8.21 -10.65 11.71
N GLU A 73 7.29 -11.62 11.64
CA GLU A 73 6.79 -12.20 10.39
C GLU A 73 5.95 -11.19 9.61
N ILE A 74 5.11 -10.43 10.33
CA ILE A 74 4.30 -9.36 9.76
C ILE A 74 5.21 -8.30 9.12
N ALA A 75 6.26 -7.87 9.84
CA ALA A 75 7.23 -6.89 9.35
C ALA A 75 7.94 -7.37 8.07
N ALA A 76 8.39 -8.62 8.05
CA ALA A 76 9.07 -9.21 6.90
C ALA A 76 8.15 -9.27 5.67
N THR A 77 6.91 -9.76 5.83
CA THR A 77 5.96 -9.89 4.73
C THR A 77 5.45 -8.54 4.21
N ALA A 78 5.30 -7.54 5.10
CA ALA A 78 4.89 -6.18 4.71
C ALA A 78 6.04 -5.32 4.19
N HIS A 79 7.28 -5.84 4.17
CA HIS A 79 8.49 -5.09 3.81
C HIS A 79 8.66 -3.81 4.63
N LEU A 80 8.35 -3.87 5.92
CA LEU A 80 8.43 -2.75 6.86
C LEU A 80 9.51 -3.00 7.91
N SER A 81 10.02 -1.92 8.51
CA SER A 81 10.91 -2.06 9.66
C SER A 81 10.15 -2.67 10.86
N LYS A 82 10.86 -3.44 11.68
CA LYS A 82 10.28 -4.02 12.92
C LYS A 82 9.71 -2.94 13.84
N GLN A 83 10.37 -1.78 13.90
CA GLN A 83 9.89 -0.66 14.71
C GLN A 83 8.57 -0.10 14.17
N ALA A 84 8.49 0.27 12.89
CA ALA A 84 7.28 0.79 12.27
C ALA A 84 6.10 -0.19 12.40
N THR A 85 6.35 -1.49 12.19
CA THR A 85 5.34 -2.53 12.38
C THR A 85 4.85 -2.60 13.81
N ASN A 86 5.77 -2.58 14.80
CA ASN A 86 5.37 -2.62 16.21
C ASN A 86 4.60 -1.37 16.64
N ASP A 87 4.93 -0.20 16.12
CA ASP A 87 4.22 1.05 16.44
C ASP A 87 2.79 1.01 15.86
N MET A 88 2.62 0.53 14.63
CA MET A 88 1.29 0.33 14.04
C MET A 88 0.48 -0.75 14.78
N LEU A 89 1.10 -1.84 15.19
CA LEU A 89 0.43 -2.90 15.96
C LEU A 89 0.00 -2.42 17.35
N ARG A 90 0.78 -1.58 18.03
CA ARG A 90 0.36 -0.95 19.29
C ARG A 90 -0.83 -0.03 19.10
N GLU A 91 -0.85 0.73 18.03
CA GLU A 91 -1.98 1.62 17.73
C GLU A 91 -3.24 0.80 17.38
N LEU A 92 -3.12 -0.25 16.56
CA LEU A 92 -4.23 -1.18 16.30
C LEU A 92 -4.75 -1.86 17.57
N GLU A 93 -3.86 -2.19 18.52
CA GLU A 93 -4.21 -2.73 19.82
C GLU A 93 -4.95 -1.70 20.69
N ARG A 94 -4.46 -0.46 20.75
CA ARG A 94 -5.11 0.66 21.45
C ARG A 94 -6.51 0.95 20.90
N LEU A 95 -6.70 0.84 19.59
CA LEU A 95 -7.97 1.03 18.90
C LEU A 95 -8.90 -0.20 18.99
N GLY A 96 -8.44 -1.29 19.59
CA GLY A 96 -9.22 -2.51 19.80
C GLY A 96 -9.41 -3.38 18.55
N TYR A 97 -8.55 -3.25 17.55
CA TYR A 97 -8.57 -4.10 16.36
C TYR A 97 -7.80 -5.40 16.54
N VAL A 98 -6.74 -5.38 17.32
CA VAL A 98 -5.92 -6.56 17.61
C VAL A 98 -5.68 -6.70 19.09
N GLU A 99 -5.25 -7.89 19.50
CA GLU A 99 -4.76 -8.22 20.83
C GLU A 99 -3.53 -9.12 20.73
N ARG A 100 -2.67 -9.13 21.76
CA ARG A 100 -1.47 -9.96 21.83
C ARG A 100 -1.69 -11.15 22.71
N HIS A 101 -1.45 -12.33 22.15
CA HIS A 101 -1.53 -13.61 22.87
C HIS A 101 -0.16 -14.27 23.03
N PRO A 102 0.06 -15.09 24.07
CA PRO A 102 1.23 -15.96 24.09
C PRO A 102 1.27 -16.87 22.84
N ASP A 103 2.46 -17.04 22.28
CA ASP A 103 2.64 -18.00 21.20
C ASP A 103 2.52 -19.42 21.77
N PRO A 104 1.70 -20.30 21.17
CA PRO A 104 1.50 -21.67 21.68
C PRO A 104 2.76 -22.54 21.58
N THR A 105 3.72 -22.18 20.72
CA THR A 105 4.97 -22.92 20.51
C THR A 105 6.17 -22.30 21.21
N ASP A 106 6.08 -21.04 21.61
CA ASP A 106 7.16 -20.31 22.30
C ASP A 106 6.56 -19.30 23.30
N GLY A 107 6.49 -19.70 24.55
CA GLY A 107 5.88 -18.88 25.60
C GLY A 107 6.55 -17.52 25.83
N ARG A 108 7.75 -17.27 25.28
CA ARG A 108 8.44 -15.97 25.32
C ARG A 108 8.00 -15.05 24.18
N ALA A 109 7.44 -15.61 23.11
CA ALA A 109 6.95 -14.86 21.95
C ALA A 109 5.47 -14.48 22.11
N ARG A 110 5.05 -13.51 21.32
CA ARG A 110 3.66 -13.07 21.22
C ARG A 110 3.20 -13.16 19.78
N THR A 111 1.96 -13.60 19.59
CA THR A 111 1.25 -13.58 18.32
C THR A 111 0.14 -12.54 18.36
N ILE A 112 -0.21 -12.01 17.20
CA ILE A 112 -1.33 -11.08 17.02
C ILE A 112 -2.61 -11.89 16.79
N ARG A 113 -3.70 -11.43 17.38
CA ARG A 113 -5.06 -11.97 17.15
C ARG A 113 -5.98 -10.83 16.78
N LEU A 114 -6.83 -11.07 15.80
CA LEU A 114 -7.89 -10.13 15.45
C LEU A 114 -9.03 -10.21 16.46
N THR A 115 -9.44 -9.07 16.99
CA THR A 115 -10.70 -8.96 17.75
C THR A 115 -11.90 -9.05 16.79
N LYS A 116 -13.13 -9.03 17.30
CA LYS A 116 -14.32 -8.91 16.44
C LYS A 116 -14.28 -7.65 15.57
N ARG A 117 -13.81 -6.52 16.13
CA ARG A 117 -13.62 -5.27 15.42
C ARG A 117 -12.52 -5.41 14.36
N GLY A 118 -11.44 -6.12 14.68
CA GLY A 118 -10.35 -6.42 13.74
C GLY A 118 -10.79 -7.30 12.57
N GLN A 119 -11.62 -8.31 12.82
CA GLN A 119 -12.19 -9.15 11.77
C GLN A 119 -13.12 -8.36 10.84
N ALA A 120 -13.92 -7.44 11.41
CA ALA A 120 -14.76 -6.53 10.62
C ALA A 120 -13.91 -5.60 9.74
N LEU A 121 -12.80 -5.06 10.28
CA LEU A 121 -11.85 -4.25 9.51
C LEU A 121 -11.18 -5.07 8.41
N ASP A 122 -10.76 -6.30 8.69
CA ASP A 122 -10.13 -7.19 7.70
C ASP A 122 -11.06 -7.43 6.50
N ALA A 123 -12.33 -7.74 6.77
CA ALA A 123 -13.35 -7.86 5.75
C ALA A 123 -13.57 -6.55 4.97
N ALA A 124 -13.60 -5.40 5.65
CA ALA A 124 -13.75 -4.09 5.02
C ALA A 124 -12.56 -3.74 4.12
N VAL A 125 -11.33 -4.05 4.54
CA VAL A 125 -10.11 -3.86 3.74
C VAL A 125 -10.15 -4.72 2.47
N TRP A 126 -10.57 -5.97 2.59
CA TRP A 126 -10.73 -6.86 1.44
C TRP A 126 -11.76 -6.32 0.44
N THR A 127 -12.95 -6.00 0.92
CA THR A 127 -14.04 -5.45 0.08
C THR A 127 -13.64 -4.14 -0.60
N ALA A 128 -13.04 -3.21 0.15
CA ALA A 128 -12.57 -1.94 -0.40
C ALA A 128 -11.52 -2.14 -1.51
N GLY A 129 -10.63 -3.13 -1.37
CA GLY A 129 -9.69 -3.48 -2.42
C GLY A 129 -10.38 -3.95 -3.69
N GLN A 130 -11.34 -4.87 -3.56
CA GLN A 130 -12.10 -5.40 -4.70
C GLN A 130 -12.92 -4.32 -5.42
N GLU A 131 -13.54 -3.42 -4.67
CA GLU A 131 -14.31 -2.31 -5.24
C GLU A 131 -13.43 -1.31 -6.00
N VAL A 132 -12.22 -1.02 -5.50
CA VAL A 132 -11.25 -0.17 -6.21
C VAL A 132 -10.78 -0.83 -7.49
N GLU A 133 -10.44 -2.11 -7.44
CA GLU A 133 -10.03 -2.88 -8.62
C GLU A 133 -11.16 -2.96 -9.66
N GLN A 134 -12.40 -3.16 -9.21
CA GLN A 134 -13.56 -3.18 -10.10
C GLN A 134 -13.75 -1.82 -10.79
N ALA A 135 -13.66 -0.72 -10.03
CA ALA A 135 -13.79 0.63 -10.60
C ALA A 135 -12.67 0.93 -11.63
N TRP A 136 -11.47 0.42 -11.42
CA TRP A 136 -10.38 0.54 -12.39
C TRP A 136 -10.61 -0.31 -13.63
N ARG A 137 -11.08 -1.56 -13.45
CA ARG A 137 -11.45 -2.45 -14.53
C ARG A 137 -12.55 -1.85 -15.42
N ASP A 138 -13.57 -1.26 -14.82
CA ASP A 138 -14.66 -0.60 -15.53
C ASP A 138 -14.15 0.61 -16.33
N ARG A 139 -13.16 1.33 -15.78
CA ARG A 139 -12.58 2.52 -16.42
C ARG A 139 -11.70 2.20 -17.63
N ILE A 140 -10.89 1.14 -17.56
CA ILE A 140 -9.91 0.80 -18.62
C ILE A 140 -10.37 -0.36 -19.51
N GLY A 141 -11.41 -1.07 -19.14
CA GLY A 141 -11.94 -2.25 -19.83
C GLY A 141 -11.21 -3.55 -19.49
N GLN A 142 -11.91 -4.67 -19.62
CA GLN A 142 -11.44 -5.99 -19.20
C GLN A 142 -10.11 -6.40 -19.87
N THR A 143 -9.95 -6.16 -21.17
CA THR A 143 -8.73 -6.55 -21.90
C THR A 143 -7.49 -5.85 -21.38
N HIS A 144 -7.55 -4.54 -21.18
CA HIS A 144 -6.43 -3.77 -20.63
C HIS A 144 -6.16 -4.15 -19.18
N TRP A 145 -7.21 -4.39 -18.38
CA TRP A 145 -7.06 -4.85 -17.00
C TRP A 145 -6.30 -6.16 -16.91
N THR A 146 -6.68 -7.17 -17.70
CA THR A 146 -5.99 -8.47 -17.73
C THR A 146 -4.53 -8.32 -18.13
N THR A 147 -4.26 -7.56 -19.21
CA THR A 147 -2.89 -7.31 -19.66
C THR A 147 -2.05 -6.59 -18.59
N PHE A 148 -2.63 -5.58 -17.93
CA PHE A 148 -1.95 -4.83 -16.87
C PHE A 148 -1.58 -5.73 -15.70
N HIS A 149 -2.50 -6.60 -15.26
CA HIS A 149 -2.26 -7.57 -14.18
C HIS A 149 -1.14 -8.54 -14.55
N ASP A 150 -1.20 -9.14 -15.75
CA ASP A 150 -0.18 -10.08 -16.23
C ASP A 150 1.22 -9.43 -16.33
N VAL A 151 1.28 -8.15 -16.71
CA VAL A 151 2.55 -7.41 -16.78
C VAL A 151 3.12 -7.18 -15.39
N LEU A 152 2.28 -6.78 -14.42
CA LEU A 152 2.71 -6.59 -13.04
C LEU A 152 3.19 -7.89 -12.40
N ASP A 153 2.47 -8.99 -12.60
CA ASP A 153 2.87 -10.32 -12.10
C ASP A 153 4.23 -10.74 -12.65
N LYS A 154 4.48 -10.52 -13.95
CA LYS A 154 5.79 -10.82 -14.56
C LYS A 154 6.91 -9.96 -14.00
N LEU A 155 6.66 -8.67 -13.71
CA LEU A 155 7.65 -7.77 -13.13
C LEU A 155 8.01 -8.19 -11.69
N ILE A 156 7.01 -8.62 -10.90
CA ILE A 156 7.21 -9.04 -9.50
C ILE A 156 7.88 -10.42 -9.42
N ALA A 157 7.54 -11.35 -10.33
CA ALA A 157 8.10 -12.70 -10.34
C ALA A 157 9.55 -12.77 -10.86
N ALA A 158 10.07 -11.68 -11.44
CA ALA A 158 11.44 -11.64 -11.99
C ALA A 158 12.53 -11.31 -10.94
N GLU A 159 12.15 -11.02 -9.68
CA GLU A 159 13.06 -10.81 -8.53
C GLU A 159 13.11 -12.04 -7.60
#